data_a24387ee5c4fb9541112ba7e80509329
#
_entry.id   a24387ee5c4fb9541112ba7e80509329
#
_cell.length_a   1.000
_cell.length_b   1.000
_cell.length_c   1.000
_cell.angle_alpha   90.00
_cell.angle_beta   90.00
_cell.angle_gamma   90.00
#
_symmetry.space_group_name_H-M   'P 1'
#
loop_
_entity.id
_entity.type
_entity.pdbx_description
1 polymer ?
#
loop_
_entity_poly.entity_id
_entity_poly.type
_entity_poly.pdbx_seq_one_letter_code
_entity_poly.pdbx_strand_id
1 'polypeptide(L)'
;HPLTIDRMSEAQNRSRMAGKRNHKDSLDFFLIRARLRVLQSNRYQGWSDAADYFRNELKTATGYQAIGAHYGLAVAAQRMKNKAEALKQIEIAQKMAGGNSAIINKLHSNLVFESSPENRSRGLQLAKSAQQKSPLSTMLVLNYGDLLLRDKKYNDLLNFLRRQHALSKSTVEYQSFLGQAYEALGKVSQSHQAIGEMYALQGQRVAAIQQLSLAQKANDGDFYTMSEIDARLRELRRDEDFDRKHSN
;
A
#
# COMPACT_ATOMS: atom_id res chain seq x y z
N HIS A 1 33.79 16.61 15.41
CA HIS A 1 34.17 17.48 16.52
C HIS A 1 33.41 17.07 17.77
N PRO A 2 34.11 16.78 18.90
CA PRO A 2 33.44 16.47 20.15
C PRO A 2 32.62 17.68 20.59
N LEU A 3 31.42 17.44 21.10
CA LEU A 3 30.58 18.47 21.68
C LEU A 3 31.27 19.02 22.93
N THR A 4 31.49 20.31 22.97
CA THR A 4 32.07 20.96 24.18
C THR A 4 31.04 20.91 25.31
N ILE A 5 31.53 20.87 26.56
CA ILE A 5 30.73 20.84 27.81
C ILE A 5 29.70 22.00 27.80
N ASP A 6 30.10 23.16 27.31
CA ASP A 6 29.24 24.34 27.20
C ASP A 6 28.04 24.13 26.24
N ARG A 7 28.26 23.49 25.07
CA ARG A 7 27.19 23.15 24.15
C ARG A 7 26.24 22.10 24.71
N MET A 8 26.75 21.15 25.48
CA MET A 8 25.91 20.16 26.14
C MET A 8 25.04 20.79 27.23
N SER A 9 25.63 21.69 28.05
CA SER A 9 24.89 22.42 29.09
C SER A 9 23.85 23.36 28.49
N GLU A 10 24.16 24.04 27.39
CA GLU A 10 23.22 24.90 26.69
C GLU A 10 22.09 24.10 26.06
N ALA A 11 22.37 22.95 25.47
CA ALA A 11 21.36 22.04 24.92
C ALA A 11 20.44 21.49 26.05
N GLN A 12 21.02 21.13 27.20
CA GLN A 12 20.26 20.70 28.38
C GLN A 12 19.38 21.82 28.95
N ASN A 13 19.87 23.06 29.01
CA ASN A 13 19.11 24.19 29.47
C ASN A 13 17.95 24.53 28.52
N ARG A 14 18.19 24.52 27.21
CA ARG A 14 17.13 24.69 26.21
C ARG A 14 16.06 23.57 26.30
N SER A 15 16.49 22.33 26.52
CA SER A 15 15.58 21.19 26.72
C SER A 15 14.72 21.36 27.97
N ARG A 16 15.29 21.89 29.08
CA ARG A 16 14.55 22.21 30.32
C ARG A 16 13.57 23.35 30.13
N MET A 17 13.95 24.43 29.40
CA MET A 17 13.09 25.58 29.11
C MET A 17 12.00 25.27 28.11
N ALA A 18 12.20 24.33 27.19
CA ALA A 18 11.22 23.93 26.19
C ALA A 18 9.99 23.22 26.79
N GLY A 19 10.01 22.89 28.09
CA GLY A 19 8.94 22.18 28.80
C GLY A 19 8.72 20.76 28.24
N LYS A 20 8.37 19.81 29.09
CA LYS A 20 7.91 18.50 28.63
C LYS A 20 6.62 18.69 27.86
N ARG A 21 6.66 18.71 26.54
CA ARG A 21 5.45 18.51 25.74
C ARG A 21 4.93 17.12 26.07
N ASN A 22 3.84 17.03 26.77
CA ASN A 22 3.11 15.79 26.99
C ASN A 22 2.54 15.35 25.63
N HIS A 23 3.39 14.75 24.80
CA HIS A 23 2.96 14.16 23.54
C HIS A 23 2.29 12.82 23.88
N LYS A 24 0.97 12.77 23.71
CA LYS A 24 0.25 11.49 23.77
C LYS A 24 0.47 10.77 22.45
N ASP A 25 1.05 9.59 22.52
CA ASP A 25 1.22 8.75 21.34
C ASP A 25 -0.13 8.41 20.71
N SER A 26 -0.20 8.52 19.37
CA SER A 26 -1.42 8.22 18.63
C SER A 26 -1.64 6.71 18.50
N LEU A 27 -2.87 6.29 18.17
CA LEU A 27 -3.15 4.90 17.84
C LEU A 27 -2.22 4.41 16.70
N ASP A 28 -2.03 5.22 15.66
CA ASP A 28 -1.19 4.85 14.51
C ASP A 28 0.27 4.60 14.92
N PHE A 29 0.80 5.35 15.90
CA PHE A 29 2.13 5.07 16.44
C PHE A 29 2.23 3.64 16.99
N PHE A 30 1.28 3.21 17.81
CA PHE A 30 1.30 1.85 18.37
C PHE A 30 1.12 0.77 17.30
N LEU A 31 0.27 1.01 16.31
CA LEU A 31 0.05 0.07 15.20
C LEU A 31 1.30 -0.07 14.32
N ILE A 32 1.94 1.04 13.96
CA ILE A 32 3.16 1.04 13.14
C ILE A 32 4.31 0.40 13.92
N ARG A 33 4.50 0.76 15.19
CA ARG A 33 5.52 0.16 16.08
C ARG A 33 5.33 -1.35 16.18
N ALA A 34 4.09 -1.82 16.39
CA ALA A 34 3.80 -3.24 16.46
C ALA A 34 4.11 -3.96 15.14
N ARG A 35 3.73 -3.38 14.01
CA ARG A 35 4.03 -3.94 12.68
C ARG A 35 5.53 -4.01 12.42
N LEU A 36 6.28 -2.95 12.71
CA LEU A 36 7.73 -2.92 12.53
C LEU A 36 8.42 -3.98 13.38
N ARG A 37 7.98 -4.20 14.63
CA ARG A 37 8.53 -5.25 15.49
C ARG A 37 8.40 -6.64 14.86
N VAL A 38 7.26 -6.98 14.28
CA VAL A 38 7.08 -8.27 13.59
C VAL A 38 7.94 -8.35 12.34
N LEU A 39 8.12 -7.25 11.60
CA LEU A 39 8.87 -7.20 10.35
C LEU A 39 10.39 -7.16 10.53
N GLN A 40 10.91 -7.01 11.76
CA GLN A 40 12.35 -7.09 12.04
C GLN A 40 12.95 -8.46 11.73
N SER A 41 12.12 -9.50 11.61
CA SER A 41 12.55 -10.85 11.28
C SER A 41 11.75 -11.42 10.12
N ASN A 42 12.43 -12.21 9.28
CA ASN A 42 11.80 -12.99 8.21
C ASN A 42 11.71 -14.49 8.56
N ARG A 43 12.02 -14.87 9.81
CA ARG A 43 12.05 -16.25 10.28
C ARG A 43 10.88 -16.50 11.23
N TYR A 44 10.39 -17.73 11.25
CA TYR A 44 9.30 -18.17 12.13
C TYR A 44 9.56 -17.84 13.59
N GLN A 45 10.78 -18.12 14.09
CA GLN A 45 11.15 -17.83 15.48
C GLN A 45 10.97 -16.36 15.83
N GLY A 46 11.42 -15.43 14.99
CA GLY A 46 11.26 -13.99 15.26
C GLY A 46 9.81 -13.55 15.28
N TRP A 47 8.93 -14.17 14.47
CA TRP A 47 7.49 -13.90 14.55
C TRP A 47 6.86 -14.46 15.82
N SER A 48 7.32 -15.64 16.28
CA SER A 48 6.91 -16.23 17.56
C SER A 48 7.35 -15.35 18.74
N ASP A 49 8.61 -14.91 18.75
CA ASP A 49 9.15 -14.02 19.79
C ASP A 49 8.39 -12.68 19.84
N ALA A 50 8.04 -12.13 18.67
CA ALA A 50 7.20 -10.93 18.62
C ALA A 50 5.79 -11.19 19.17
N ALA A 51 5.20 -12.35 18.89
CA ALA A 51 3.90 -12.73 19.44
C ALA A 51 3.97 -12.87 20.97
N ASP A 52 5.01 -13.51 21.50
CA ASP A 52 5.20 -13.65 22.96
C ASP A 52 5.42 -12.29 23.64
N TYR A 53 6.16 -11.38 22.99
CA TYR A 53 6.27 -10.00 23.45
C TYR A 53 4.90 -9.33 23.59
N PHE A 54 4.04 -9.40 22.57
CA PHE A 54 2.72 -8.78 22.62
C PHE A 54 1.79 -9.46 23.65
N ARG A 55 1.85 -10.78 23.82
CA ARG A 55 1.11 -11.49 24.88
C ARG A 55 1.53 -11.00 26.26
N ASN A 56 2.82 -10.78 26.47
CA ASN A 56 3.33 -10.23 27.72
C ASN A 56 2.92 -8.75 27.91
N GLU A 57 2.99 -7.96 26.85
CA GLU A 57 2.55 -6.56 26.86
C GLU A 57 1.06 -6.45 27.28
N LEU A 58 0.20 -7.34 26.77
CA LEU A 58 -1.24 -7.36 27.08
C LEU A 58 -1.58 -7.63 28.55
N LYS A 59 -0.64 -8.13 29.36
CA LYS A 59 -0.88 -8.33 30.80
C LYS A 59 -1.08 -7.02 31.56
N THR A 60 -0.54 -5.91 31.03
CA THR A 60 -0.56 -4.58 31.67
C THR A 60 -1.02 -3.46 30.75
N ALA A 61 -0.99 -3.68 29.43
CA ALA A 61 -1.34 -2.67 28.45
C ALA A 61 -2.83 -2.31 28.46
N THR A 62 -3.13 -1.02 28.30
CA THR A 62 -4.48 -0.50 28.18
C THR A 62 -4.58 0.47 26.99
N GLY A 63 -5.79 0.85 26.59
CA GLY A 63 -6.02 1.84 25.55
C GLY A 63 -5.33 1.52 24.22
N TYR A 64 -4.66 2.50 23.63
CA TYR A 64 -3.99 2.36 22.31
C TYR A 64 -2.84 1.34 22.32
N GLN A 65 -2.16 1.17 23.46
CA GLN A 65 -1.11 0.17 23.58
C GLN A 65 -1.67 -1.26 23.48
N ALA A 66 -2.79 -1.54 24.13
CA ALA A 66 -3.47 -2.84 24.03
C ALA A 66 -3.98 -3.10 22.59
N ILE A 67 -4.54 -2.08 21.94
CA ILE A 67 -4.95 -2.19 20.51
C ILE A 67 -3.74 -2.52 19.64
N GLY A 68 -2.61 -1.83 19.85
CA GLY A 68 -1.35 -2.09 19.15
C GLY A 68 -0.83 -3.51 19.35
N ALA A 69 -0.93 -4.03 20.58
CA ALA A 69 -0.51 -5.40 20.89
C ALA A 69 -1.40 -6.46 20.19
N HIS A 70 -2.73 -6.30 20.21
CA HIS A 70 -3.63 -7.17 19.45
C HIS A 70 -3.38 -7.11 17.94
N TYR A 71 -3.16 -5.91 17.40
CA TYR A 71 -2.78 -5.74 15.99
C TYR A 71 -1.43 -6.44 15.69
N GLY A 72 -0.44 -6.31 16.56
CA GLY A 72 0.86 -6.98 16.44
C GLY A 72 0.72 -8.51 16.44
N LEU A 73 -0.11 -9.06 17.33
CA LEU A 73 -0.44 -10.48 17.35
C LEU A 73 -1.10 -10.93 16.05
N ALA A 74 -2.02 -10.14 15.51
CA ALA A 74 -2.66 -10.46 14.22
C ALA A 74 -1.63 -10.50 13.08
N VAL A 75 -0.70 -9.54 13.01
CA VAL A 75 0.38 -9.51 12.01
C VAL A 75 1.33 -10.70 12.19
N ALA A 76 1.74 -11.03 13.41
CA ALA A 76 2.60 -12.18 13.69
C ALA A 76 1.92 -13.50 13.31
N ALA A 77 0.65 -13.68 13.69
CA ALA A 77 -0.13 -14.85 13.33
C ALA A 77 -0.31 -14.99 11.80
N GLN A 78 -0.53 -13.89 11.08
CA GLN A 78 -0.57 -13.87 9.61
C GLN A 78 0.75 -14.37 9.02
N ARG A 79 1.90 -13.89 9.52
CA ARG A 79 3.23 -14.32 9.06
C ARG A 79 3.47 -15.81 9.34
N MET A 80 3.00 -16.32 10.47
CA MET A 80 3.05 -17.74 10.83
C MET A 80 1.98 -18.59 10.12
N LYS A 81 1.16 -18.01 9.24
CA LYS A 81 0.05 -18.65 8.51
C LYS A 81 -1.06 -19.20 9.42
N ASN A 82 -1.13 -18.73 10.67
CA ASN A 82 -2.21 -19.05 11.59
C ASN A 82 -3.41 -18.12 11.37
N LYS A 83 -4.24 -18.46 10.39
CA LYS A 83 -5.37 -17.61 9.96
C LYS A 83 -6.40 -17.39 11.06
N ALA A 84 -6.70 -18.43 11.86
CA ALA A 84 -7.71 -18.35 12.91
C ALA A 84 -7.29 -17.35 14.00
N GLU A 85 -6.04 -17.42 14.45
CA GLU A 85 -5.51 -16.51 15.45
C GLU A 85 -5.39 -15.09 14.89
N ALA A 86 -4.95 -14.92 13.63
CA ALA A 86 -4.86 -13.63 12.99
C ALA A 86 -6.23 -12.93 12.93
N LEU A 87 -7.29 -13.62 12.53
CA LEU A 87 -8.66 -13.10 12.51
C LEU A 87 -9.15 -12.73 13.91
N LYS A 88 -8.98 -13.62 14.87
CA LYS A 88 -9.38 -13.37 16.26
C LYS A 88 -8.75 -12.09 16.81
N GLN A 89 -7.45 -11.93 16.61
CA GLN A 89 -6.72 -10.81 17.17
C GLN A 89 -7.05 -9.48 16.46
N ILE A 90 -7.23 -9.49 15.13
CA ILE A 90 -7.60 -8.28 14.40
C ILE A 90 -9.03 -7.83 14.72
N GLU A 91 -9.96 -8.76 14.95
CA GLU A 91 -11.34 -8.44 15.33
C GLU A 91 -11.39 -7.79 16.73
N ILE A 92 -10.56 -8.25 17.67
CA ILE A 92 -10.42 -7.59 18.97
C ILE A 92 -9.90 -6.17 18.80
N ALA A 93 -8.79 -5.98 18.05
CA ALA A 93 -8.23 -4.67 17.77
C ALA A 93 -9.25 -3.73 17.09
N GLN A 94 -10.01 -4.25 16.12
CA GLN A 94 -11.07 -3.54 15.42
C GLN A 94 -12.15 -3.04 16.36
N LYS A 95 -12.66 -3.91 17.24
CA LYS A 95 -13.69 -3.58 18.22
C LYS A 95 -13.20 -2.52 19.19
N MET A 96 -11.99 -2.68 19.73
CA MET A 96 -11.40 -1.71 20.66
C MET A 96 -11.14 -0.34 20.02
N ALA A 97 -10.77 -0.31 18.73
CA ALA A 97 -10.51 0.91 17.97
C ALA A 97 -11.80 1.60 17.46
N GLY A 98 -12.98 1.05 17.71
CA GLY A 98 -14.26 1.60 17.23
C GLY A 98 -14.42 1.60 15.71
N GLY A 99 -13.62 0.79 14.97
CA GLY A 99 -13.76 0.63 13.52
C GLY A 99 -13.20 1.76 12.64
N ASN A 100 -12.55 2.76 13.22
CA ASN A 100 -12.13 3.98 12.49
C ASN A 100 -10.67 3.99 12.02
N SER A 101 -9.85 2.99 12.38
CA SER A 101 -8.44 2.93 11.94
C SER A 101 -8.30 2.35 10.53
N ALA A 102 -7.73 3.13 9.62
CA ALA A 102 -7.42 2.69 8.26
C ALA A 102 -6.44 1.50 8.24
N ILE A 103 -5.46 1.50 9.15
CA ILE A 103 -4.44 0.45 9.26
C ILE A 103 -5.08 -0.88 9.67
N ILE A 104 -5.95 -0.85 10.70
CA ILE A 104 -6.67 -2.04 11.17
C ILE A 104 -7.64 -2.52 10.09
N ASN A 105 -8.41 -1.62 9.50
CA ASN A 105 -9.40 -1.94 8.47
C ASN A 105 -8.75 -2.63 7.25
N LYS A 106 -7.58 -2.15 6.83
CA LYS A 106 -6.79 -2.79 5.77
C LYS A 106 -6.44 -4.23 6.12
N LEU A 107 -5.82 -4.45 7.28
CA LEU A 107 -5.41 -5.80 7.68
C LEU A 107 -6.63 -6.72 7.87
N HIS A 108 -7.68 -6.23 8.50
CA HIS A 108 -8.92 -7.00 8.74
C HIS A 108 -9.55 -7.46 7.41
N SER A 109 -9.75 -6.55 6.45
CA SER A 109 -10.32 -6.91 5.15
C SER A 109 -9.49 -7.96 4.41
N ASN A 110 -8.15 -7.86 4.45
CA ASN A 110 -7.25 -8.82 3.84
C ASN A 110 -7.32 -10.19 4.52
N LEU A 111 -7.29 -10.24 5.84
CA LEU A 111 -7.38 -11.50 6.59
C LEU A 111 -8.71 -12.22 6.34
N VAL A 112 -9.83 -11.48 6.30
CA VAL A 112 -11.14 -12.06 5.94
C VAL A 112 -11.13 -12.58 4.51
N PHE A 113 -10.61 -11.81 3.56
CA PHE A 113 -10.51 -12.23 2.15
C PHE A 113 -9.66 -13.50 1.97
N GLU A 114 -8.57 -13.63 2.72
CA GLU A 114 -7.62 -14.75 2.65
C GLU A 114 -8.03 -15.96 3.48
N SER A 115 -9.03 -15.83 4.34
CA SER A 115 -9.42 -16.91 5.27
C SER A 115 -9.97 -18.12 4.54
N SER A 116 -10.90 -17.90 3.61
CA SER A 116 -11.46 -18.94 2.74
C SER A 116 -12.04 -18.33 1.44
N PRO A 117 -12.28 -19.16 0.39
CA PRO A 117 -12.93 -18.69 -0.84
C PRO A 117 -14.31 -18.05 -0.61
N GLU A 118 -15.10 -18.60 0.32
CA GLU A 118 -16.44 -18.13 0.65
C GLU A 118 -16.44 -16.75 1.29
N ASN A 119 -15.35 -16.41 2.00
CA ASN A 119 -15.17 -15.15 2.69
C ASN A 119 -14.62 -14.02 1.79
N ARG A 120 -14.24 -14.30 0.54
CA ARG A 120 -13.71 -13.28 -0.37
C ARG A 120 -14.67 -12.12 -0.58
N SER A 121 -15.94 -12.41 -0.80
CA SER A 121 -16.95 -11.37 -0.96
C SER A 121 -17.08 -10.48 0.28
N ARG A 122 -17.04 -11.08 1.47
CA ARG A 122 -17.05 -10.33 2.75
C ARG A 122 -15.81 -9.46 2.91
N GLY A 123 -14.62 -10.00 2.58
CA GLY A 123 -13.36 -9.24 2.61
C GLY A 123 -13.39 -8.02 1.68
N LEU A 124 -13.92 -8.21 0.46
CA LEU A 124 -14.13 -7.12 -0.51
C LEU A 124 -15.10 -6.06 0.01
N GLN A 125 -16.22 -6.46 0.63
CA GLN A 125 -17.18 -5.53 1.23
C GLN A 125 -16.55 -4.71 2.34
N LEU A 126 -15.75 -5.33 3.21
CA LEU A 126 -15.02 -4.64 4.27
C LEU A 126 -14.01 -3.62 3.70
N ALA A 127 -13.23 -3.99 2.68
CA ALA A 127 -12.30 -3.09 2.03
C ALA A 127 -13.01 -1.91 1.34
N LYS A 128 -14.10 -2.18 0.63
CA LYS A 128 -14.95 -1.15 -0.01
C LYS A 128 -15.51 -0.17 1.02
N SER A 129 -16.08 -0.69 2.11
CA SER A 129 -16.62 0.15 3.19
C SER A 129 -15.54 1.01 3.86
N ALA A 130 -14.35 0.44 4.10
CA ALA A 130 -13.23 1.18 4.65
C ALA A 130 -12.78 2.31 3.72
N GLN A 131 -12.66 2.04 2.42
CA GLN A 131 -12.32 3.04 1.41
C GLN A 131 -13.38 4.15 1.30
N GLN A 132 -14.67 3.80 1.35
CA GLN A 132 -15.76 4.79 1.30
C GLN A 132 -15.78 5.71 2.53
N LYS A 133 -15.43 5.20 3.71
CA LYS A 133 -15.30 6.01 4.95
C LYS A 133 -14.10 6.94 4.93
N SER A 134 -13.05 6.59 4.19
CA SER A 134 -11.81 7.37 4.09
C SER A 134 -11.37 7.47 2.62
N PRO A 135 -12.12 8.21 1.78
CA PRO A 135 -11.94 8.19 0.33
C PRO A 135 -10.61 8.77 -0.14
N LEU A 136 -9.95 9.59 0.68
CA LEU A 136 -8.63 10.18 0.39
C LEU A 136 -7.46 9.32 0.87
N SER A 137 -7.72 8.20 1.52
CA SER A 137 -6.67 7.28 1.97
C SER A 137 -6.15 6.45 0.81
N THR A 138 -5.00 6.83 0.23
CA THR A 138 -4.30 6.06 -0.82
C THR A 138 -4.11 4.60 -0.42
N MET A 139 -3.77 4.34 0.86
CA MET A 139 -3.60 2.99 1.37
C MET A 139 -4.87 2.14 1.24
N LEU A 140 -6.06 2.69 1.51
CA LEU A 140 -7.32 1.97 1.41
C LEU A 140 -7.80 1.85 -0.03
N VAL A 141 -7.53 2.85 -0.88
CA VAL A 141 -7.78 2.78 -2.33
C VAL A 141 -6.97 1.66 -2.95
N LEU A 142 -5.66 1.61 -2.68
CA LEU A 142 -4.77 0.54 -3.17
C LEU A 142 -5.19 -0.83 -2.64
N ASN A 143 -5.60 -0.92 -1.37
CA ASN A 143 -6.06 -2.16 -0.77
C ASN A 143 -7.32 -2.72 -1.47
N TYR A 144 -8.31 -1.87 -1.71
CA TYR A 144 -9.54 -2.32 -2.38
C TYR A 144 -9.26 -2.70 -3.85
N GLY A 145 -8.41 -1.94 -4.55
CA GLY A 145 -7.95 -2.26 -5.89
C GLY A 145 -7.24 -3.60 -5.98
N ASP A 146 -6.31 -3.89 -5.04
CA ASP A 146 -5.61 -5.16 -4.95
C ASP A 146 -6.58 -6.35 -4.74
N LEU A 147 -7.53 -6.20 -3.83
CA LEU A 147 -8.51 -7.27 -3.58
C LEU A 147 -9.44 -7.51 -4.79
N LEU A 148 -9.82 -6.46 -5.53
CA LEU A 148 -10.57 -6.61 -6.79
C LEU A 148 -9.76 -7.38 -7.83
N LEU A 149 -8.48 -7.06 -7.96
CA LEU A 149 -7.55 -7.73 -8.88
C LEU A 149 -7.39 -9.21 -8.52
N ARG A 150 -7.13 -9.51 -7.24
CA ARG A 150 -6.98 -10.88 -6.71
C ARG A 150 -8.27 -11.72 -6.82
N ASP A 151 -9.43 -11.07 -6.76
CA ASP A 151 -10.73 -11.72 -6.97
C ASP A 151 -11.13 -11.77 -8.45
N LYS A 152 -10.25 -11.38 -9.37
CA LYS A 152 -10.44 -11.35 -10.82
C LYS A 152 -11.62 -10.47 -11.28
N LYS A 153 -12.00 -9.47 -10.48
CA LYS A 153 -13.05 -8.51 -10.79
C LYS A 153 -12.49 -7.32 -11.59
N TYR A 154 -11.93 -7.62 -12.75
CA TYR A 154 -11.17 -6.67 -13.55
C TYR A 154 -12.01 -5.47 -14.04
N ASN A 155 -13.24 -5.71 -14.49
CA ASN A 155 -14.14 -4.62 -14.91
C ASN A 155 -14.51 -3.72 -13.72
N ASP A 156 -14.75 -4.30 -12.54
CA ASP A 156 -15.02 -3.53 -11.32
C ASP A 156 -13.80 -2.70 -10.91
N LEU A 157 -12.59 -3.26 -11.05
CA LEU A 157 -11.34 -2.54 -10.81
C LEU A 157 -11.19 -1.33 -11.77
N LEU A 158 -11.39 -1.53 -13.08
CA LEU A 158 -11.30 -0.43 -14.05
C LEU A 158 -12.32 0.67 -13.76
N ASN A 159 -13.58 0.29 -13.42
CA ASN A 159 -14.63 1.25 -13.06
C ASN A 159 -14.31 1.98 -11.74
N PHE A 160 -13.73 1.27 -10.79
CA PHE A 160 -13.29 1.86 -9.52
C PHE A 160 -12.17 2.89 -9.75
N LEU A 161 -11.12 2.53 -10.49
CA LEU A 161 -9.98 3.40 -10.77
C LEU A 161 -10.38 4.70 -11.46
N ARG A 162 -11.30 4.65 -12.44
CA ARG A 162 -11.79 5.84 -13.15
C ARG A 162 -12.41 6.90 -12.23
N ARG A 163 -12.93 6.49 -11.07
CA ARG A 163 -13.62 7.36 -10.10
C ARG A 163 -12.75 7.78 -8.93
N GLN A 164 -11.48 7.37 -8.91
CA GLN A 164 -10.61 7.70 -7.78
C GLN A 164 -9.95 9.06 -7.94
N HIS A 165 -10.01 9.84 -6.85
CA HIS A 165 -9.30 11.12 -6.74
C HIS A 165 -8.04 11.01 -5.88
N ALA A 166 -7.99 10.03 -4.96
CA ALA A 166 -6.86 9.80 -4.06
C ALA A 166 -5.66 9.11 -4.74
N LEU A 167 -5.89 8.50 -5.91
CA LEU A 167 -4.88 7.84 -6.70
C LEU A 167 -4.79 8.52 -8.06
N SER A 168 -3.73 9.29 -8.26
CA SER A 168 -3.48 9.98 -9.53
C SER A 168 -3.23 8.99 -10.66
N LYS A 169 -3.74 9.29 -11.86
CA LYS A 169 -3.42 8.56 -13.08
C LYS A 169 -1.91 8.55 -13.38
N SER A 170 -1.18 9.51 -12.87
CA SER A 170 0.28 9.64 -13.00
C SER A 170 1.04 8.93 -11.85
N THR A 171 0.53 7.81 -11.34
CA THR A 171 1.22 6.98 -10.35
C THR A 171 1.50 5.58 -10.89
N VAL A 172 2.62 5.02 -10.44
CA VAL A 172 3.06 3.67 -10.83
C VAL A 172 1.99 2.63 -10.48
N GLU A 173 1.39 2.75 -9.30
CA GLU A 173 0.36 1.82 -8.81
C GLU A 173 -0.91 1.85 -9.65
N TYR A 174 -1.35 3.05 -10.07
CA TYR A 174 -2.51 3.20 -10.95
C TYR A 174 -2.27 2.49 -12.29
N GLN A 175 -1.13 2.76 -12.91
CA GLN A 175 -0.76 2.16 -14.19
C GLN A 175 -0.55 0.65 -14.07
N SER A 176 0.04 0.18 -12.97
CA SER A 176 0.19 -1.24 -12.69
C SER A 176 -1.16 -1.96 -12.60
N PHE A 177 -2.15 -1.38 -11.92
CA PHE A 177 -3.51 -1.95 -11.86
C PHE A 177 -4.18 -1.99 -13.24
N LEU A 178 -4.04 -0.92 -14.04
CA LEU A 178 -4.59 -0.88 -15.40
C LEU A 178 -3.95 -1.96 -16.28
N GLY A 179 -2.61 -2.06 -16.27
CA GLY A 179 -1.88 -3.04 -17.06
C GLY A 179 -2.35 -4.47 -16.78
N GLN A 180 -2.38 -4.85 -15.50
CA GLN A 180 -2.82 -6.18 -15.08
C GLN A 180 -4.29 -6.46 -15.41
N ALA A 181 -5.17 -5.47 -15.21
CA ALA A 181 -6.59 -5.64 -15.52
C ALA A 181 -6.83 -5.79 -17.03
N TYR A 182 -6.17 -4.97 -17.85
CA TYR A 182 -6.30 -5.07 -19.31
C TYR A 182 -5.69 -6.34 -19.87
N GLU A 183 -4.53 -6.77 -19.35
CA GLU A 183 -3.92 -8.06 -19.72
C GLU A 183 -4.90 -9.22 -19.49
N ALA A 184 -5.48 -9.29 -18.29
CA ALA A 184 -6.43 -10.35 -17.94
C ALA A 184 -7.75 -10.30 -18.76
N LEU A 185 -8.09 -9.14 -19.31
CA LEU A 185 -9.25 -8.94 -20.20
C LEU A 185 -8.90 -9.15 -21.69
N GLY A 186 -7.65 -9.49 -22.03
CA GLY A 186 -7.20 -9.68 -23.41
C GLY A 186 -7.09 -8.37 -24.21
N LYS A 187 -7.03 -7.21 -23.56
CA LYS A 187 -6.90 -5.89 -24.18
C LYS A 187 -5.43 -5.51 -24.28
N VAL A 188 -4.77 -6.06 -25.30
CA VAL A 188 -3.30 -6.07 -25.41
C VAL A 188 -2.73 -4.67 -25.56
N SER A 189 -3.32 -3.83 -26.44
CA SER A 189 -2.86 -2.45 -26.64
C SER A 189 -2.95 -1.63 -25.35
N GLN A 190 -4.09 -1.67 -24.64
CA GLN A 190 -4.25 -0.94 -23.39
C GLN A 190 -3.35 -1.46 -22.26
N SER A 191 -3.11 -2.80 -22.21
CA SER A 191 -2.20 -3.38 -21.23
C SER A 191 -0.78 -2.85 -21.45
N HIS A 192 -0.24 -2.97 -22.66
CA HIS A 192 1.09 -2.46 -22.99
C HIS A 192 1.18 -0.92 -22.85
N GLN A 193 0.12 -0.17 -23.17
CA GLN A 193 0.07 1.27 -22.92
C GLN A 193 0.26 1.58 -21.43
N ALA A 194 -0.50 0.94 -20.55
CA ALA A 194 -0.41 1.16 -19.12
C ALA A 194 0.96 0.75 -18.55
N ILE A 195 1.53 -0.37 -19.00
CA ILE A 195 2.87 -0.81 -18.62
C ILE A 195 3.93 0.19 -19.12
N GLY A 196 3.76 0.72 -20.33
CA GLY A 196 4.63 1.77 -20.89
C GLY A 196 4.63 3.03 -20.04
N GLU A 197 3.45 3.51 -19.64
CA GLU A 197 3.32 4.66 -18.72
C GLU A 197 3.92 4.35 -17.35
N MET A 198 3.76 3.15 -16.83
CA MET A 198 4.41 2.73 -15.58
C MET A 198 5.94 2.86 -15.66
N TYR A 199 6.55 2.38 -16.74
CA TYR A 199 7.99 2.52 -16.95
C TYR A 199 8.43 3.97 -17.15
N ALA A 200 7.63 4.77 -17.86
CA ALA A 200 7.90 6.21 -18.02
C ALA A 200 7.91 6.94 -16.68
N LEU A 201 6.96 6.65 -15.80
CA LEU A 201 6.88 7.20 -14.43
C LEU A 201 8.08 6.78 -13.56
N GLN A 202 8.69 5.63 -13.84
CA GLN A 202 9.89 5.15 -13.17
C GLN A 202 11.19 5.70 -13.78
N GLY A 203 11.11 6.56 -14.80
CA GLY A 203 12.26 7.08 -15.52
C GLY A 203 12.91 6.08 -16.50
N GLN A 204 12.28 4.93 -16.73
CA GLN A 204 12.78 3.85 -17.61
C GLN A 204 12.28 4.08 -19.04
N ARG A 205 12.73 5.18 -19.67
CA ARG A 205 12.22 5.65 -20.97
C ARG A 205 12.35 4.60 -22.10
N VAL A 206 13.48 3.92 -22.17
CA VAL A 206 13.70 2.87 -23.22
C VAL A 206 12.69 1.73 -23.08
N ALA A 207 12.45 1.25 -21.86
CA ALA A 207 11.44 0.24 -21.59
C ALA A 207 10.01 0.74 -21.90
N ALA A 208 9.71 2.00 -21.59
CA ALA A 208 8.44 2.61 -21.93
C ALA A 208 8.21 2.64 -23.46
N ILE A 209 9.22 3.04 -24.25
CA ILE A 209 9.17 3.06 -25.71
C ILE A 209 8.93 1.64 -26.26
N GLN A 210 9.60 0.63 -25.70
CA GLN A 210 9.40 -0.77 -26.09
C GLN A 210 7.96 -1.23 -25.85
N GLN A 211 7.40 -0.94 -24.67
CA GLN A 211 6.02 -1.30 -24.34
C GLN A 211 5.01 -0.59 -25.24
N LEU A 212 5.15 0.72 -25.45
CA LEU A 212 4.27 1.45 -26.35
C LEU A 212 4.37 0.99 -27.81
N SER A 213 5.55 0.53 -28.23
CA SER A 213 5.72 -0.07 -29.58
C SER A 213 5.00 -1.43 -29.68
N LEU A 214 4.95 -2.22 -28.59
CA LEU A 214 4.14 -3.44 -28.53
C LEU A 214 2.64 -3.11 -28.54
N ALA A 215 2.23 -2.08 -27.79
CA ALA A 215 0.85 -1.60 -27.81
C ALA A 215 0.38 -1.19 -29.22
N GLN A 216 1.23 -0.44 -29.95
CA GLN A 216 0.97 -0.05 -31.34
C GLN A 216 0.83 -1.25 -32.28
N LYS A 217 1.72 -2.26 -32.14
CA LYS A 217 1.69 -3.47 -32.97
C LYS A 217 0.47 -4.36 -32.72
N ALA A 218 -0.01 -4.42 -31.48
CA ALA A 218 -1.18 -5.22 -31.12
C ALA A 218 -2.45 -4.73 -31.84
N ASN A 219 -2.61 -3.41 -31.97
CA ASN A 219 -3.63 -2.74 -32.78
C ASN A 219 -5.07 -3.24 -32.53
N ASP A 220 -5.37 -3.58 -31.26
CA ASP A 220 -6.69 -4.07 -30.80
C ASP A 220 -7.48 -3.01 -30.02
N GLY A 221 -6.92 -1.80 -29.91
CA GLY A 221 -7.58 -0.63 -29.30
C GLY A 221 -8.53 0.07 -30.26
N ASP A 222 -9.42 0.89 -29.72
CA ASP A 222 -10.21 1.82 -30.52
C ASP A 222 -9.34 2.98 -31.08
N PHE A 223 -9.91 3.78 -31.97
CA PHE A 223 -9.21 4.88 -32.63
C PHE A 223 -8.57 5.86 -31.61
N TYR A 224 -9.26 6.17 -30.51
CA TYR A 224 -8.75 7.09 -29.49
C TYR A 224 -7.54 6.48 -28.74
N THR A 225 -7.68 5.24 -28.30
CA THR A 225 -6.59 4.50 -27.65
C THR A 225 -5.34 4.43 -28.55
N MET A 226 -5.51 4.07 -29.82
CA MET A 226 -4.39 3.96 -30.77
C MET A 226 -3.75 5.32 -31.03
N SER A 227 -4.55 6.39 -31.13
CA SER A 227 -4.03 7.76 -31.30
C SER A 227 -3.24 8.24 -30.08
N GLU A 228 -3.68 7.92 -28.86
CA GLU A 228 -2.95 8.22 -27.62
C GLU A 228 -1.61 7.50 -27.56
N ILE A 229 -1.60 6.20 -27.90
CA ILE A 229 -0.38 5.37 -27.96
C ILE A 229 0.62 5.98 -28.95
N ASP A 230 0.17 6.35 -30.15
CA ASP A 230 1.02 6.93 -31.19
C ASP A 230 1.60 8.28 -30.78
N ALA A 231 0.78 9.13 -30.16
CA ALA A 231 1.20 10.43 -29.68
C ALA A 231 2.28 10.28 -28.59
N ARG A 232 2.02 9.40 -27.63
CA ARG A 232 2.93 9.17 -26.50
C ARG A 232 4.25 8.53 -26.94
N LEU A 233 4.20 7.58 -27.88
CA LEU A 233 5.39 6.94 -28.43
C LEU A 233 6.28 7.97 -29.16
N ARG A 234 5.68 8.87 -29.95
CA ARG A 234 6.42 9.96 -30.62
C ARG A 234 7.06 10.92 -29.61
N GLU A 235 6.35 11.26 -28.54
CA GLU A 235 6.86 12.13 -27.48
C GLU A 235 8.09 11.51 -26.81
N LEU A 236 8.00 10.26 -26.32
CA LEU A 236 9.12 9.62 -25.63
C LEU A 236 10.33 9.38 -26.53
N ARG A 237 10.11 9.08 -27.81
CA ARG A 237 11.22 8.95 -28.79
C ARG A 237 11.93 10.28 -29.02
N ARG A 238 11.20 11.37 -29.15
CA ARG A 238 11.79 12.72 -29.30
C ARG A 238 12.63 13.08 -28.08
N ASP A 239 12.12 12.81 -26.88
CA ASP A 239 12.83 13.10 -25.63
C ASP A 239 14.09 12.24 -25.48
N GLU A 240 14.04 10.96 -25.90
CA GLU A 240 15.19 10.06 -25.92
C GLU A 240 16.27 10.55 -26.89
N ASP A 241 15.87 10.98 -28.10
CA ASP A 241 16.80 11.52 -29.10
C ASP A 241 17.42 12.84 -28.65
N PHE A 242 16.67 13.69 -27.93
CA PHE A 242 17.18 14.92 -27.37
C PHE A 242 18.25 14.66 -26.30
N ASP A 243 17.97 13.78 -25.33
CA ASP A 243 18.91 13.46 -24.28
C ASP A 243 20.20 12.80 -24.83
N ARG A 244 20.07 11.88 -25.80
CA ARG A 244 21.23 11.26 -26.45
C ARG A 244 22.13 12.27 -27.15
N LYS A 245 21.55 13.33 -27.73
CA LYS A 245 22.33 14.38 -28.40
C LYS A 245 23.02 15.35 -27.44
N HIS A 246 22.53 15.46 -26.20
CA HIS A 246 23.04 16.44 -25.21
C HIS A 246 23.78 15.77 -24.04
N SER A 247 23.91 14.45 -24.04
CA SER A 247 24.66 13.68 -23.02
C SER A 247 26.14 13.39 -23.41
N ASN A 248 26.64 14.04 -24.46
CA ASN A 248 28.07 13.96 -24.92
C ASN A 248 28.84 15.21 -24.58
#